data_ed3a6c00dfc9732830168931a7161acb
#
_entry.id   ed3a6c00dfc9732830168931a7161acb
#
_cell.length_a   1.000
_cell.length_b   1.000
_cell.length_c   1.000
_cell.angle_alpha   90.00
_cell.angle_beta   90.00
_cell.angle_gamma   90.00
#
_symmetry.space_group_name_H-M   'P 1'
#
loop_
_entity.id
_entity.type
_entity.pdbx_description
1 polymer ?
#
loop_
_entity_poly.entity_id
_entity_poly.type
_entity_poly.pdbx_seq_one_letter_code
_entity_poly.pdbx_strand_id
1 'polypeptide(L)'
;MSEDLVNIEIDGVAYQAPKGAMLIEVTDAHGIHVPRFCYHKKLSVAANCRMCLVEVERAPKPMPACATPVTEGMKVFTRSAKARAAQQATMEFLLINHPLDCPVCDQGGECELQDVAMGWGKSVSRYTEAKRAVPDPDLGPLVATDMTRCIHCTRCVRFGEEIANLRELGATGRGEFMKIGTFVEHALASELSGNIIDLCPVGALTAKPSRMRYRAWELTEHPSVAPHDALGSNVFVHTLRGRVIRVVPRDNEAVNETWISDRDRFSYGGLDAPDRSPRPMVKDKGEWQVVSWEAALERAAAGLKALEPGRIGFLISPGATTEEAWLFQKLARALGSPHIDHRLRQQDCSADAADPLFPWLGCDVQTLQSQDAVLVVGSDLRAEHPLLAHRLRQMVRGGGRLMGLNPRAFDWLCPVEPQV
;
A
#
# COMPACT_ATOMS: atom_id res chain seq x y z
N MET A 1 5.23 31.41 -3.46
CA MET A 1 4.37 32.20 -2.54
C MET A 1 4.95 32.02 -1.17
N SER A 2 5.29 33.07 -0.43
CA SER A 2 5.71 32.95 0.97
C SER A 2 4.50 32.40 1.74
N GLU A 3 4.63 31.21 2.30
CA GLU A 3 3.60 30.68 3.19
C GLU A 3 3.46 31.62 4.38
N ASP A 4 2.24 32.09 4.66
CA ASP A 4 1.94 32.85 5.87
C ASP A 4 2.17 31.92 7.07
N LEU A 5 3.28 32.07 7.77
CA LEU A 5 3.59 31.28 8.96
C LEU A 5 2.92 31.92 10.18
N VAL A 6 2.42 31.09 11.07
CA VAL A 6 1.88 31.46 12.38
C VAL A 6 2.75 30.88 13.49
N ASN A 7 2.84 31.61 14.61
CA ASN A 7 3.55 31.16 15.80
C ASN A 7 2.55 30.49 16.73
N ILE A 8 2.87 29.27 17.17
CA ILE A 8 2.08 28.51 18.14
C ILE A 8 2.97 27.96 19.23
N GLU A 9 2.39 27.60 20.36
CA GLU A 9 3.08 26.98 21.48
C GLU A 9 2.46 25.58 21.71
N ILE A 10 3.28 24.53 21.71
CA ILE A 10 2.83 23.17 22.02
C ILE A 10 3.63 22.66 23.23
N ASP A 11 2.93 22.32 24.31
CA ASP A 11 3.51 21.84 25.58
C ASP A 11 4.63 22.75 26.12
N GLY A 12 4.48 24.09 25.94
CA GLY A 12 5.44 25.10 26.42
C GLY A 12 6.60 25.40 25.46
N VAL A 13 6.65 24.76 24.27
CA VAL A 13 7.68 25.01 23.24
C VAL A 13 7.05 25.77 22.06
N ALA A 14 7.74 26.83 21.59
CA ALA A 14 7.28 27.63 20.47
C ALA A 14 7.64 26.96 19.13
N TYR A 15 6.71 26.94 18.19
CA TYR A 15 6.84 26.42 16.85
C TYR A 15 6.28 27.38 15.81
N GLN A 16 6.77 27.31 14.58
CA GLN A 16 6.19 27.97 13.42
C GLN A 16 5.49 26.93 12.54
N ALA A 17 4.32 27.27 12.02
CA ALA A 17 3.55 26.38 11.17
C ALA A 17 2.83 27.18 10.07
N PRO A 18 2.55 26.57 8.91
CA PRO A 18 1.72 27.19 7.88
C PRO A 18 0.33 27.52 8.44
N LYS A 19 -0.15 28.74 8.18
CA LYS A 19 -1.47 29.19 8.61
C LYS A 19 -2.56 28.25 8.07
N GLY A 20 -3.40 27.74 8.95
CA GLY A 20 -4.49 26.84 8.57
C GLY A 20 -4.10 25.36 8.43
N ALA A 21 -2.82 24.99 8.60
CA ALA A 21 -2.43 23.59 8.74
C ALA A 21 -3.15 22.94 9.92
N MET A 22 -3.46 21.64 9.82
CA MET A 22 -4.09 20.95 10.93
C MET A 22 -3.08 20.75 12.07
N LEU A 23 -3.51 20.94 13.30
CA LEU A 23 -2.64 20.80 14.47
C LEU A 23 -1.91 19.45 14.51
N ILE A 24 -2.57 18.38 14.06
CA ILE A 24 -1.97 17.04 14.01
C ILE A 24 -0.78 16.95 13.03
N GLU A 25 -0.84 17.68 11.91
CA GLU A 25 0.23 17.75 10.92
C GLU A 25 1.45 18.49 11.50
N VAL A 26 1.20 19.55 12.25
CA VAL A 26 2.25 20.30 12.93
C VAL A 26 2.89 19.45 14.03
N THR A 27 2.11 18.73 14.83
CA THR A 27 2.65 17.82 15.86
C THR A 27 3.49 16.72 15.24
N ASP A 28 3.05 16.12 14.12
CA ASP A 28 3.80 15.07 13.41
C ASP A 28 5.13 15.59 12.84
N ALA A 29 5.11 16.77 12.23
CA ALA A 29 6.33 17.40 11.67
C ALA A 29 7.41 17.66 12.74
N HIS A 30 6.99 17.82 13.98
CA HIS A 30 7.91 18.06 15.12
C HIS A 30 8.09 16.84 16.03
N GLY A 31 7.65 15.65 15.61
CA GLY A 31 7.83 14.41 16.38
C GLY A 31 7.00 14.32 17.67
N ILE A 32 5.97 15.15 17.80
CA ILE A 32 5.05 15.14 18.95
C ILE A 32 3.90 14.18 18.65
N HIS A 33 3.94 13.01 19.27
CA HIS A 33 2.90 12.01 19.04
C HIS A 33 1.59 12.36 19.74
N VAL A 34 0.52 12.52 18.94
CA VAL A 34 -0.88 12.64 19.39
C VAL A 34 -1.63 11.38 18.97
N PRO A 35 -2.25 10.63 19.94
CA PRO A 35 -2.91 9.35 19.63
C PRO A 35 -4.09 9.57 18.69
N ARG A 36 -4.29 8.65 17.74
CA ARG A 36 -5.32 8.76 16.70
C ARG A 36 -5.69 7.42 16.09
N PHE A 37 -6.86 7.33 15.41
CA PHE A 37 -7.25 6.17 14.61
C PHE A 37 -7.84 6.57 13.26
N CYS A 38 -8.78 7.52 13.21
CA CYS A 38 -9.44 7.86 11.95
C CYS A 38 -8.56 8.71 11.02
N TYR A 39 -7.65 9.51 11.53
CA TYR A 39 -6.74 10.31 10.73
C TYR A 39 -5.69 9.45 10.03
N HIS A 40 -5.45 9.75 8.76
CA HIS A 40 -4.36 9.22 7.95
C HIS A 40 -3.86 10.32 7.01
N LYS A 41 -2.53 10.45 6.85
CA LYS A 41 -1.88 11.54 6.09
C LYS A 41 -2.36 11.67 4.64
N LYS A 42 -2.87 10.57 4.05
CA LYS A 42 -3.29 10.48 2.65
C LYS A 42 -4.81 10.42 2.47
N LEU A 43 -5.59 10.59 3.52
CA LEU A 43 -7.05 10.54 3.46
C LEU A 43 -7.65 11.81 4.05
N SER A 44 -8.84 12.18 3.58
CA SER A 44 -9.59 13.30 4.14
C SER A 44 -9.83 13.15 5.65
N VAL A 45 -10.03 14.28 6.33
CA VAL A 45 -10.22 14.30 7.78
C VAL A 45 -11.65 13.88 8.13
N ALA A 46 -11.82 12.74 8.83
CA ALA A 46 -13.11 12.27 9.30
C ALA A 46 -13.48 12.82 10.70
N ALA A 47 -12.52 13.09 11.57
CA ALA A 47 -12.68 13.60 12.95
C ALA A 47 -13.68 12.79 13.83
N ASN A 48 -13.91 11.50 13.53
CA ASN A 48 -14.95 10.67 14.14
C ASN A 48 -14.48 9.86 15.36
N CYS A 49 -13.21 9.40 15.42
CA CYS A 49 -12.72 8.58 16.52
C CYS A 49 -12.50 9.34 17.81
N ARG A 50 -12.27 10.64 17.76
CA ARG A 50 -12.02 11.54 18.91
C ARG A 50 -10.81 11.17 19.77
N MET A 51 -9.92 10.29 19.32
CA MET A 51 -8.77 9.90 20.12
C MET A 51 -7.72 11.01 20.22
N CYS A 52 -7.62 11.90 19.20
CA CYS A 52 -6.66 13.00 19.14
C CYS A 52 -7.10 14.27 19.88
N LEU A 53 -7.90 14.14 20.95
CA LEU A 53 -8.31 15.29 21.75
C LEU A 53 -7.15 15.87 22.53
N VAL A 54 -6.93 17.18 22.39
CA VAL A 54 -5.93 17.98 23.10
C VAL A 54 -6.58 19.17 23.76
N GLU A 55 -5.92 19.74 24.76
CA GLU A 55 -6.37 20.99 25.36
C GLU A 55 -5.80 22.18 24.59
N VAL A 56 -6.63 23.12 24.22
CA VAL A 56 -6.25 24.40 23.63
C VAL A 56 -6.61 25.48 24.64
N GLU A 57 -5.69 26.42 24.90
CA GLU A 57 -5.92 27.52 25.82
C GLU A 57 -7.17 28.28 25.43
N ARG A 58 -7.99 28.63 26.41
CA ARG A 58 -9.29 29.32 26.26
C ARG A 58 -10.39 28.54 25.55
N ALA A 59 -10.12 27.32 25.05
CA ALA A 59 -11.20 26.48 24.52
C ALA A 59 -12.02 25.85 25.66
N PRO A 60 -13.36 25.89 25.59
CA PRO A 60 -14.21 25.40 26.67
C PRO A 60 -14.13 23.88 26.85
N LYS A 61 -13.75 23.16 25.80
CA LYS A 61 -13.63 21.69 25.73
C LYS A 61 -12.40 21.26 24.95
N PRO A 62 -11.90 20.02 25.16
CA PRO A 62 -10.81 19.47 24.33
C PRO A 62 -11.15 19.48 22.85
N MET A 63 -10.16 19.81 22.01
CA MET A 63 -10.30 19.95 20.55
C MET A 63 -9.63 18.76 19.84
N PRO A 64 -10.20 18.25 18.73
CA PRO A 64 -9.57 17.18 17.95
C PRO A 64 -8.42 17.74 17.11
N ALA A 65 -7.18 17.35 17.39
CA ALA A 65 -6.01 17.85 16.70
C ALA A 65 -6.06 17.64 15.17
N CYS A 66 -6.70 16.56 14.71
CA CYS A 66 -6.83 16.26 13.27
C CYS A 66 -7.78 17.20 12.52
N ALA A 67 -8.63 17.96 13.20
CA ALA A 67 -9.64 18.85 12.61
C ALA A 67 -9.60 20.26 13.22
N THR A 68 -8.49 20.64 13.83
CA THR A 68 -8.30 21.97 14.41
C THR A 68 -7.17 22.67 13.65
N PRO A 69 -7.50 23.67 12.81
CA PRO A 69 -6.49 24.45 12.12
C PRO A 69 -5.72 25.34 13.11
N VAL A 70 -4.42 25.48 12.88
CA VAL A 70 -3.58 26.34 13.72
C VAL A 70 -3.80 27.82 13.41
N THR A 71 -3.73 28.65 14.45
CA THR A 71 -3.88 30.10 14.38
C THR A 71 -2.78 30.80 15.18
N GLU A 72 -2.50 32.06 14.87
CA GLU A 72 -1.48 32.85 15.56
C GLU A 72 -1.72 32.91 17.08
N GLY A 73 -0.66 32.67 17.84
CA GLY A 73 -0.68 32.68 19.30
C GLY A 73 -1.41 31.51 19.96
N MET A 74 -1.77 30.45 19.20
CA MET A 74 -2.44 29.26 19.77
C MET A 74 -1.51 28.54 20.75
N LYS A 75 -2.03 28.22 21.95
CA LYS A 75 -1.34 27.41 22.95
C LYS A 75 -2.04 26.08 23.12
N VAL A 76 -1.30 25.00 22.97
CA VAL A 76 -1.78 23.62 22.95
C VAL A 76 -1.08 22.79 24.01
N PHE A 77 -1.84 21.97 24.72
CA PHE A 77 -1.34 21.05 25.72
C PHE A 77 -1.80 19.63 25.35
N THR A 78 -0.84 18.81 24.89
CA THR A 78 -1.12 17.44 24.43
C THR A 78 -1.21 16.44 25.59
N ARG A 79 -0.58 16.77 26.72
CA ARG A 79 -0.43 15.91 27.90
C ARG A 79 -1.02 16.49 29.18
N SER A 80 -1.84 17.53 29.12
CA SER A 80 -2.53 18.08 30.29
C SER A 80 -3.47 17.05 30.94
N ALA A 81 -3.84 17.27 32.20
CA ALA A 81 -4.81 16.43 32.89
C ALA A 81 -6.15 16.33 32.12
N LYS A 82 -6.59 17.45 31.52
CA LYS A 82 -7.82 17.53 30.72
C LYS A 82 -7.70 16.72 29.42
N ALA A 83 -6.59 16.84 28.69
CA ALA A 83 -6.32 16.08 27.48
C ALA A 83 -6.26 14.57 27.77
N ARG A 84 -5.49 14.17 28.79
CA ARG A 84 -5.37 12.76 29.21
C ARG A 84 -6.72 12.17 29.63
N ALA A 85 -7.53 12.89 30.41
CA ALA A 85 -8.84 12.41 30.81
C ALA A 85 -9.77 12.20 29.59
N ALA A 86 -9.72 13.10 28.60
CA ALA A 86 -10.50 12.97 27.36
C ALA A 86 -10.04 11.79 26.52
N GLN A 87 -8.73 11.59 26.36
CA GLN A 87 -8.14 10.46 25.64
C GLN A 87 -8.48 9.13 26.31
N GLN A 88 -8.36 9.03 27.64
CA GLN A 88 -8.74 7.84 28.42
C GLN A 88 -10.23 7.49 28.25
N ALA A 89 -11.10 8.49 28.31
CA ALA A 89 -12.53 8.27 28.12
C ALA A 89 -12.84 7.79 26.70
N THR A 90 -12.20 8.37 25.69
CA THR A 90 -12.35 7.93 24.30
C THR A 90 -11.87 6.50 24.09
N MET A 91 -10.71 6.14 24.65
CA MET A 91 -10.21 4.77 24.60
C MET A 91 -11.16 3.77 25.24
N GLU A 92 -11.72 4.10 26.39
CA GLU A 92 -12.73 3.27 27.06
C GLU A 92 -13.95 3.03 26.15
N PHE A 93 -14.45 4.07 25.47
CA PHE A 93 -15.52 3.95 24.46
C PHE A 93 -15.17 3.03 23.32
N LEU A 94 -13.97 3.12 22.76
CA LEU A 94 -13.53 2.27 21.65
C LEU A 94 -13.40 0.81 22.06
N LEU A 95 -13.10 0.55 23.34
CA LEU A 95 -12.93 -0.81 23.88
C LEU A 95 -14.23 -1.46 24.38
N ILE A 96 -15.32 -0.69 24.56
CA ILE A 96 -16.60 -1.21 25.08
C ILE A 96 -17.04 -2.49 24.33
N ASN A 97 -17.12 -2.44 23.02
CA ASN A 97 -17.54 -3.55 22.17
C ASN A 97 -16.38 -4.32 21.53
N HIS A 98 -15.14 -3.88 21.73
CA HIS A 98 -14.00 -4.57 21.15
C HIS A 98 -13.79 -5.93 21.81
N PRO A 99 -13.72 -7.06 21.06
CA PRO A 99 -13.60 -8.40 21.65
C PRO A 99 -12.21 -8.63 22.24
N LEU A 100 -12.10 -9.56 23.18
CA LEU A 100 -10.84 -9.96 23.79
C LEU A 100 -10.08 -11.00 22.94
N ASP A 101 -9.94 -10.69 21.66
CA ASP A 101 -9.43 -11.61 20.65
C ASP A 101 -7.91 -11.48 20.39
N CYS A 102 -7.19 -10.63 21.10
CA CYS A 102 -5.76 -10.38 20.83
C CYS A 102 -4.92 -11.67 20.68
N PRO A 103 -5.12 -12.74 21.48
CA PRO A 103 -4.39 -13.98 21.31
C PRO A 103 -4.64 -14.72 19.99
N VAL A 104 -5.78 -14.49 19.34
CA VAL A 104 -6.19 -15.13 18.07
C VAL A 104 -6.32 -14.14 16.92
N CYS A 105 -6.06 -12.86 17.15
CA CYS A 105 -6.13 -11.79 16.16
C CYS A 105 -4.79 -11.65 15.44
N ASP A 106 -4.80 -11.69 14.10
CA ASP A 106 -3.57 -11.56 13.30
C ASP A 106 -2.88 -10.20 13.44
N GLN A 107 -3.62 -9.15 13.84
CA GLN A 107 -3.06 -7.84 14.13
C GLN A 107 -2.31 -7.77 15.48
N GLY A 108 -2.40 -8.81 16.32
CA GLY A 108 -1.75 -8.86 17.63
C GLY A 108 -0.24 -8.69 17.53
N GLY A 109 0.32 -7.68 18.21
CA GLY A 109 1.73 -7.31 18.19
C GLY A 109 2.11 -6.19 17.20
N GLU A 110 1.20 -5.82 16.30
CA GLU A 110 1.35 -4.66 15.37
C GLU A 110 0.05 -3.83 15.30
N CYS A 111 -0.74 -3.81 16.38
CA CYS A 111 -2.07 -3.24 16.42
C CYS A 111 -2.06 -1.82 16.99
N GLU A 112 -2.41 -0.81 16.19
CA GLU A 112 -2.50 0.58 16.66
C GLU A 112 -3.41 0.71 17.89
N LEU A 113 -4.51 -0.08 17.97
CA LEU A 113 -5.41 -0.02 19.12
C LEU A 113 -4.75 -0.55 20.39
N GLN A 114 -3.94 -1.62 20.32
CA GLN A 114 -3.21 -2.13 21.49
C GLN A 114 -2.19 -1.10 21.98
N ASP A 115 -1.39 -0.54 21.09
CA ASP A 115 -0.34 0.42 21.44
C ASP A 115 -0.92 1.69 22.06
N VAL A 116 -1.97 2.23 21.48
CA VAL A 116 -2.66 3.41 22.00
C VAL A 116 -3.42 3.08 23.30
N ALA A 117 -4.00 1.89 23.44
CA ALA A 117 -4.64 1.48 24.70
C ALA A 117 -3.63 1.37 25.85
N MET A 118 -2.44 0.86 25.59
CA MET A 118 -1.37 0.78 26.59
C MET A 118 -0.82 2.16 26.95
N GLY A 119 -0.64 3.04 25.97
CA GLY A 119 -0.05 4.37 26.21
C GLY A 119 -1.02 5.40 26.80
N TRP A 120 -2.30 5.34 26.44
CA TRP A 120 -3.32 6.37 26.75
C TRP A 120 -4.61 5.83 27.36
N GLY A 121 -4.75 4.53 27.53
CA GLY A 121 -5.91 3.91 28.15
C GLY A 121 -5.86 3.84 29.66
N LYS A 122 -6.82 3.11 30.23
CA LYS A 122 -6.87 2.74 31.65
C LYS A 122 -6.66 1.23 31.78
N SER A 123 -6.18 0.79 32.94
CA SER A 123 -5.96 -0.63 33.25
C SER A 123 -7.25 -1.39 33.60
N VAL A 124 -8.35 -0.68 33.88
CA VAL A 124 -9.62 -1.27 34.29
C VAL A 124 -10.77 -0.74 33.45
N SER A 125 -11.61 -1.66 32.96
CA SER A 125 -12.87 -1.33 32.29
C SER A 125 -14.01 -1.25 33.32
N ARG A 126 -14.89 -0.27 33.15
CA ARG A 126 -16.14 -0.14 33.93
C ARG A 126 -17.33 -0.77 33.24
N TYR A 127 -17.14 -1.27 32.02
CA TYR A 127 -18.21 -1.85 31.20
C TYR A 127 -18.45 -3.30 31.61
N THR A 128 -19.70 -3.62 31.97
CA THR A 128 -20.12 -4.94 32.48
C THR A 128 -21.18 -5.62 31.59
N GLU A 129 -21.66 -4.93 30.57
CA GLU A 129 -22.67 -5.47 29.65
C GLU A 129 -22.05 -6.39 28.60
N ALA A 130 -22.91 -7.16 27.91
CA ALA A 130 -22.47 -8.04 26.83
C ALA A 130 -21.94 -7.24 25.64
N LYS A 131 -20.79 -7.66 25.10
CA LYS A 131 -20.22 -7.04 23.90
C LYS A 131 -21.05 -7.41 22.67
N ARG A 132 -21.16 -6.45 21.75
CA ARG A 132 -21.84 -6.62 20.47
C ARG A 132 -21.06 -7.57 19.57
N ALA A 133 -21.75 -8.45 18.85
CA ALA A 133 -21.22 -9.22 17.73
C ALA A 133 -21.74 -8.63 16.40
N VAL A 134 -20.88 -8.62 15.39
CA VAL A 134 -21.19 -8.11 14.04
C VAL A 134 -20.90 -9.21 13.03
N PRO A 135 -21.80 -9.48 12.05
CA PRO A 135 -21.53 -10.43 10.98
C PRO A 135 -20.33 -10.00 10.13
N ASP A 136 -19.61 -10.97 9.60
CA ASP A 136 -18.46 -10.79 8.75
C ASP A 136 -18.87 -10.91 7.27
N PRO A 137 -18.87 -9.81 6.48
CA PRO A 137 -19.11 -9.88 5.03
C PRO A 137 -17.94 -10.56 4.32
N ASP A 138 -18.22 -11.33 3.26
CA ASP A 138 -17.17 -11.83 2.39
C ASP A 138 -16.74 -10.73 1.40
N LEU A 139 -15.49 -10.27 1.52
CA LEU A 139 -14.89 -9.26 0.64
C LEU A 139 -14.04 -9.87 -0.48
N GLY A 140 -14.13 -11.18 -0.70
CA GLY A 140 -13.40 -11.90 -1.74
C GLY A 140 -12.16 -12.65 -1.25
N PRO A 141 -11.26 -13.06 -2.15
CA PRO A 141 -10.17 -13.98 -1.82
C PRO A 141 -8.99 -13.33 -1.09
N LEU A 142 -8.88 -12.01 -1.08
CA LEU A 142 -7.68 -11.31 -0.62
C LEU A 142 -7.80 -10.77 0.80
N VAL A 143 -8.99 -10.28 1.19
CA VAL A 143 -9.23 -9.63 2.47
C VAL A 143 -10.13 -10.48 3.35
N ALA A 144 -9.65 -10.82 4.53
CA ALA A 144 -10.44 -11.47 5.57
C ALA A 144 -11.06 -10.42 6.50
N THR A 145 -12.26 -10.71 6.99
CA THR A 145 -13.04 -9.83 7.86
C THR A 145 -13.25 -10.44 9.23
N ASP A 146 -13.17 -9.60 10.26
CA ASP A 146 -13.56 -9.86 11.64
C ASP A 146 -14.22 -8.58 12.17
N MET A 147 -15.44 -8.28 11.71
CA MET A 147 -16.04 -6.95 11.86
C MET A 147 -16.48 -6.60 13.29
N THR A 148 -16.57 -7.57 14.17
CA THR A 148 -16.74 -7.33 15.62
C THR A 148 -15.56 -6.53 16.19
N ARG A 149 -14.34 -6.63 15.60
CA ARG A 149 -13.15 -5.87 15.98
C ARG A 149 -13.12 -4.44 15.43
N CYS A 150 -14.03 -4.09 14.52
CA CYS A 150 -14.06 -2.79 13.84
C CYS A 150 -14.37 -1.66 14.83
N ILE A 151 -13.54 -0.60 14.82
CA ILE A 151 -13.72 0.62 15.62
C ILE A 151 -14.35 1.78 14.83
N HIS A 152 -14.92 1.52 13.68
CA HIS A 152 -15.62 2.48 12.81
C HIS A 152 -14.80 3.73 12.43
N CYS A 153 -13.49 3.59 12.26
CA CYS A 153 -12.61 4.70 11.90
C CYS A 153 -12.81 5.22 10.48
N THR A 154 -13.50 4.46 9.63
CA THR A 154 -13.81 4.75 8.21
C THR A 154 -12.60 4.94 7.30
N ARG A 155 -11.37 4.57 7.69
CA ARG A 155 -10.20 4.65 6.81
C ARG A 155 -10.41 3.82 5.53
N CYS A 156 -10.93 2.58 5.63
CA CYS A 156 -11.18 1.71 4.48
C CYS A 156 -12.26 2.27 3.54
N VAL A 157 -13.30 2.89 4.05
CA VAL A 157 -14.36 3.53 3.24
C VAL A 157 -13.79 4.70 2.45
N ARG A 158 -13.08 5.61 3.12
CA ARG A 158 -12.44 6.77 2.48
C ARG A 158 -11.36 6.37 1.48
N PHE A 159 -10.61 5.31 1.77
CA PHE A 159 -9.67 4.75 0.81
C PHE A 159 -10.36 4.31 -0.49
N GLY A 160 -11.45 3.56 -0.39
CA GLY A 160 -12.24 3.14 -1.56
C GLY A 160 -12.69 4.34 -2.38
N GLU A 161 -13.19 5.38 -1.73
CA GLU A 161 -13.71 6.59 -2.38
C GLU A 161 -12.60 7.51 -2.92
N GLU A 162 -11.53 7.73 -2.16
CA GLU A 162 -10.54 8.77 -2.44
C GLU A 162 -9.32 8.26 -3.21
N ILE A 163 -8.90 7.02 -2.99
CA ILE A 163 -7.69 6.43 -3.57
C ILE A 163 -8.02 5.44 -4.68
N ALA A 164 -8.83 4.43 -4.37
CA ALA A 164 -9.25 3.42 -5.35
C ALA A 164 -10.29 3.96 -6.35
N ASN A 165 -11.00 5.03 -6.01
CA ASN A 165 -12.11 5.63 -6.76
C ASN A 165 -13.26 4.65 -7.02
N LEU A 166 -13.45 3.70 -6.12
CA LEU A 166 -14.55 2.72 -6.10
C LEU A 166 -15.22 2.73 -4.74
N ARG A 167 -16.52 3.04 -4.71
CA ARG A 167 -17.33 3.07 -3.49
C ARG A 167 -17.87 1.67 -3.15
N GLU A 168 -16.99 0.72 -2.94
CA GLU A 168 -17.38 -0.66 -2.65
C GLU A 168 -17.73 -0.85 -1.17
N LEU A 169 -17.01 -0.16 -0.28
CA LEU A 169 -17.27 -0.18 1.15
C LEU A 169 -18.03 1.08 1.58
N GLY A 170 -18.94 0.88 2.51
CA GLY A 170 -19.73 1.97 3.10
C GLY A 170 -20.05 1.72 4.58
N ALA A 171 -20.54 2.76 5.24
CA ALA A 171 -21.10 2.66 6.58
C ALA A 171 -22.62 2.60 6.50
N THR A 172 -23.21 1.52 7.00
CA THR A 172 -24.66 1.31 7.07
C THR A 172 -25.14 1.33 8.51
N GLY A 173 -26.39 1.74 8.73
CA GLY A 173 -26.93 1.91 10.07
C GLY A 173 -26.42 3.17 10.78
N ARG A 174 -26.73 3.30 12.07
CA ARG A 174 -26.29 4.41 12.93
C ARG A 174 -26.18 3.99 14.39
N GLY A 175 -25.41 4.78 15.18
CA GLY A 175 -25.19 4.48 16.58
C GLY A 175 -24.57 3.10 16.80
N GLU A 176 -25.10 2.33 17.71
CA GLU A 176 -24.61 0.97 18.00
C GLU A 176 -24.84 -0.03 16.86
N PHE A 177 -25.77 0.25 15.95
CA PHE A 177 -26.06 -0.60 14.78
C PHE A 177 -25.24 -0.26 13.55
N MET A 178 -24.35 0.72 13.64
CA MET A 178 -23.44 1.05 12.53
C MET A 178 -22.51 -0.10 12.22
N LYS A 179 -22.37 -0.43 10.93
CA LYS A 179 -21.45 -1.45 10.41
C LYS A 179 -20.77 -0.95 9.15
N ILE A 180 -19.53 -1.39 8.95
CA ILE A 180 -18.79 -1.21 7.71
C ILE A 180 -18.91 -2.48 6.89
N GLY A 181 -19.17 -2.36 5.60
CA GLY A 181 -19.31 -3.48 4.67
C GLY A 181 -19.71 -3.00 3.30
N THR A 182 -19.97 -3.95 2.40
CA THR A 182 -20.56 -3.70 1.09
C THR A 182 -22.08 -3.56 1.21
N PHE A 183 -22.70 -2.73 0.38
CA PHE A 183 -24.17 -2.58 0.38
C PHE A 183 -24.86 -3.83 -0.16
N VAL A 184 -24.30 -4.42 -1.22
CA VAL A 184 -24.65 -5.73 -1.76
C VAL A 184 -23.44 -6.62 -1.61
N GLU A 185 -23.61 -7.86 -1.22
CA GLU A 185 -22.48 -8.79 -1.08
C GLU A 185 -21.78 -9.00 -2.42
N HIS A 186 -20.54 -8.51 -2.50
CA HIS A 186 -19.65 -8.74 -3.64
C HIS A 186 -18.19 -8.64 -3.16
N ALA A 187 -17.29 -9.26 -3.92
CA ALA A 187 -15.87 -9.12 -3.70
C ALA A 187 -15.40 -7.71 -4.10
N LEU A 188 -14.35 -7.23 -3.43
CA LEU A 188 -13.68 -6.00 -3.82
C LEU A 188 -13.01 -6.18 -5.19
N ALA A 189 -13.24 -5.25 -6.10
CA ALA A 189 -12.78 -5.31 -7.48
C ALA A 189 -11.60 -4.37 -7.78
N SER A 190 -11.23 -3.52 -6.82
CA SER A 190 -10.11 -2.61 -6.98
C SER A 190 -8.78 -3.37 -7.02
N GLU A 191 -7.92 -3.01 -7.96
CA GLU A 191 -6.52 -3.46 -8.07
C GLU A 191 -5.62 -3.00 -6.91
N LEU A 192 -6.17 -2.18 -6.00
CA LEU A 192 -5.52 -1.63 -4.81
C LEU A 192 -6.18 -2.11 -3.51
N SER A 193 -7.10 -3.08 -3.58
CA SER A 193 -7.97 -3.46 -2.47
C SER A 193 -7.21 -3.88 -1.21
N GLY A 194 -6.06 -4.54 -1.34
CA GLY A 194 -5.24 -5.00 -0.24
C GLY A 194 -4.69 -3.88 0.69
N ASN A 195 -4.68 -2.62 0.23
CA ASN A 195 -4.21 -1.50 1.08
C ASN A 195 -5.14 -1.21 2.27
N ILE A 196 -6.40 -1.66 2.23
CA ILE A 196 -7.29 -1.53 3.40
C ILE A 196 -6.83 -2.37 4.59
N ILE A 197 -5.98 -3.37 4.36
CA ILE A 197 -5.38 -4.21 5.41
C ILE A 197 -4.43 -3.36 6.26
N ASP A 198 -3.51 -2.63 5.60
CA ASP A 198 -2.53 -1.78 6.30
C ASP A 198 -3.19 -0.52 6.91
N LEU A 199 -4.25 -0.02 6.26
CA LEU A 199 -5.02 1.12 6.76
C LEU A 199 -5.86 0.80 7.99
N CYS A 200 -6.23 -0.46 8.16
CA CYS A 200 -7.08 -0.86 9.29
C CYS A 200 -6.28 -0.83 10.59
N PRO A 201 -6.61 0.06 11.55
CA PRO A 201 -5.84 0.20 12.78
C PRO A 201 -6.04 -0.97 13.76
N VAL A 202 -6.89 -1.93 13.38
CA VAL A 202 -7.27 -3.11 14.18
C VAL A 202 -7.37 -4.35 13.31
N GLY A 203 -7.44 -5.53 13.89
CA GLY A 203 -7.57 -6.78 13.15
C GLY A 203 -8.97 -7.06 12.58
N ALA A 204 -9.69 -6.01 12.15
CA ALA A 204 -10.99 -6.18 11.49
C ALA A 204 -10.86 -6.54 10.00
N LEU A 205 -9.79 -6.08 9.34
CA LEU A 205 -9.45 -6.41 7.96
C LEU A 205 -8.01 -6.93 7.95
N THR A 206 -7.82 -8.16 7.50
CA THR A 206 -6.52 -8.83 7.49
C THR A 206 -6.28 -9.55 6.17
N ALA A 207 -5.02 -9.94 5.89
CA ALA A 207 -4.67 -10.64 4.65
C ALA A 207 -5.15 -12.09 4.69
N LYS A 208 -6.16 -12.44 3.87
CA LYS A 208 -6.75 -13.79 3.83
C LYS A 208 -5.73 -14.89 3.49
N PRO A 209 -4.78 -14.69 2.53
CA PRO A 209 -3.79 -15.72 2.17
C PRO A 209 -2.79 -16.07 3.28
N SER A 210 -2.48 -15.13 4.17
CA SER A 210 -1.51 -15.33 5.27
C SER A 210 -2.15 -15.43 6.65
N ARG A 211 -3.48 -15.42 6.73
CA ARG A 211 -4.23 -15.43 7.98
C ARG A 211 -3.85 -16.61 8.88
N MET A 212 -3.63 -16.34 10.17
CA MET A 212 -3.33 -17.33 11.24
C MET A 212 -2.04 -18.15 10.99
N ARG A 213 -1.10 -17.64 10.20
CA ARG A 213 0.16 -18.34 9.88
C ARG A 213 1.36 -17.86 10.67
N TYR A 214 1.28 -16.72 11.32
CA TYR A 214 2.41 -16.05 11.97
C TYR A 214 1.96 -15.11 13.08
N ARG A 215 2.94 -14.65 13.87
CA ARG A 215 2.84 -13.47 14.71
C ARG A 215 3.81 -12.40 14.22
N ALA A 216 3.44 -11.13 14.34
CA ALA A 216 4.26 -10.02 13.81
C ALA A 216 5.72 -10.08 14.28
N TRP A 217 5.96 -10.40 15.54
CA TRP A 217 7.31 -10.50 16.13
C TRP A 217 8.14 -11.72 15.68
N GLU A 218 7.53 -12.68 14.97
CA GLU A 218 8.25 -13.84 14.42
C GLU A 218 8.82 -13.56 13.03
N LEU A 219 8.37 -12.47 12.39
CA LEU A 219 8.72 -12.14 11.02
C LEU A 219 10.07 -11.42 10.95
N THR A 220 10.84 -11.77 9.93
CA THR A 220 12.01 -11.00 9.52
C THR A 220 11.65 -10.14 8.32
N GLU A 221 11.96 -8.86 8.40
CA GLU A 221 11.64 -7.87 7.38
C GLU A 221 12.82 -7.63 6.44
N HIS A 222 12.57 -7.66 5.14
CA HIS A 222 13.56 -7.42 4.10
C HIS A 222 13.08 -6.29 3.17
N PRO A 223 13.78 -5.14 3.08
CA PRO A 223 13.45 -4.10 2.12
C PRO A 223 13.70 -4.61 0.70
N SER A 224 12.75 -4.32 -0.19
CA SER A 224 12.80 -4.75 -1.59
C SER A 224 12.06 -3.78 -2.51
N VAL A 225 12.06 -4.08 -3.79
CA VAL A 225 11.34 -3.37 -4.84
C VAL A 225 10.46 -4.37 -5.59
N ALA A 226 9.21 -4.00 -5.84
CA ALA A 226 8.28 -4.85 -6.57
C ALA A 226 8.67 -4.97 -8.05
N PRO A 227 8.71 -6.17 -8.63
CA PRO A 227 9.19 -6.40 -10.00
C PRO A 227 8.07 -6.41 -11.06
N HIS A 228 6.82 -6.10 -10.69
CA HIS A 228 5.68 -6.40 -11.54
C HIS A 228 5.32 -5.29 -12.54
N ASP A 229 5.84 -4.09 -12.35
CA ASP A 229 5.68 -2.97 -13.27
C ASP A 229 6.90 -2.04 -13.27
N ALA A 230 6.87 -1.02 -14.15
CA ALA A 230 7.97 -0.09 -14.32
C ALA A 230 8.09 0.96 -13.19
N LEU A 231 7.12 1.04 -12.27
CA LEU A 231 7.15 2.00 -11.18
C LEU A 231 8.20 1.63 -10.13
N GLY A 232 8.39 0.33 -9.89
CA GLY A 232 9.31 -0.16 -8.86
C GLY A 232 8.85 0.18 -7.45
N SER A 233 7.61 -0.13 -7.12
CA SER A 233 7.03 0.13 -5.80
C SER A 233 7.91 -0.42 -4.67
N ASN A 234 8.17 0.41 -3.67
CA ASN A 234 8.97 0.01 -2.51
C ASN A 234 8.15 -0.85 -1.58
N VAL A 235 8.71 -1.98 -1.18
CA VAL A 235 8.02 -3.00 -0.35
C VAL A 235 8.93 -3.52 0.75
N PHE A 236 8.31 -4.07 1.79
CA PHE A 236 8.95 -4.99 2.70
C PHE A 236 8.44 -6.41 2.44
N VAL A 237 9.37 -7.33 2.26
CA VAL A 237 9.08 -8.77 2.18
C VAL A 237 9.29 -9.36 3.56
N HIS A 238 8.22 -9.87 4.16
CA HIS A 238 8.26 -10.49 5.47
C HIS A 238 8.42 -12.00 5.34
N THR A 239 9.44 -12.54 5.98
CA THR A 239 9.75 -13.97 5.94
C THR A 239 9.66 -14.62 7.32
N LEU A 240 9.30 -15.90 7.33
CA LEU A 240 9.36 -16.77 8.50
C LEU A 240 10.01 -18.10 8.11
N ARG A 241 11.08 -18.47 8.79
CA ARG A 241 11.81 -19.74 8.53
C ARG A 241 12.18 -19.94 7.06
N GLY A 242 12.63 -18.86 6.41
CA GLY A 242 13.05 -18.88 5.00
C GLY A 242 11.92 -18.91 3.96
N ARG A 243 10.66 -18.74 4.37
CA ARG A 243 9.50 -18.63 3.46
C ARG A 243 8.93 -17.24 3.49
N VAL A 244 8.52 -16.72 2.34
CA VAL A 244 7.76 -15.45 2.25
C VAL A 244 6.35 -15.68 2.80
N ILE A 245 5.95 -14.85 3.75
CA ILE A 245 4.65 -14.94 4.41
C ILE A 245 3.72 -13.85 3.91
N ARG A 246 4.22 -12.62 3.77
CA ARG A 246 3.46 -11.48 3.25
C ARG A 246 4.39 -10.42 2.66
N VAL A 247 3.82 -9.56 1.84
CA VAL A 247 4.46 -8.34 1.32
C VAL A 247 3.62 -7.15 1.75
N VAL A 248 4.28 -6.13 2.29
CA VAL A 248 3.63 -4.90 2.76
C VAL A 248 4.31 -3.68 2.15
N PRO A 249 3.63 -2.53 2.05
CA PRO A 249 4.23 -1.33 1.49
C PRO A 249 5.37 -0.82 2.39
N ARG A 250 6.40 -0.26 1.75
CA ARG A 250 7.41 0.59 2.38
C ARG A 250 7.19 2.00 1.88
N ASP A 251 7.01 2.93 2.79
CA ASP A 251 6.75 4.33 2.46
C ASP A 251 7.86 4.91 1.59
N ASN A 252 7.46 5.46 0.43
CA ASN A 252 8.30 6.26 -0.44
C ASN A 252 7.43 7.29 -1.18
N GLU A 253 7.40 8.53 -0.69
CA GLU A 253 6.54 9.59 -1.24
C GLU A 253 6.82 9.87 -2.72
N ALA A 254 8.07 9.72 -3.17
CA ALA A 254 8.46 9.98 -4.56
C ALA A 254 7.96 8.90 -5.53
N VAL A 255 7.73 7.67 -5.08
CA VAL A 255 7.38 6.51 -5.92
C VAL A 255 5.95 6.06 -5.64
N ASN A 256 5.76 5.27 -4.61
CA ASN A 256 4.49 4.60 -4.30
C ASN A 256 3.72 5.23 -3.13
N GLU A 257 4.16 6.37 -2.59
CA GLU A 257 3.61 6.97 -1.36
C GLU A 257 3.65 5.94 -0.22
N THR A 258 2.50 5.41 0.15
CA THR A 258 2.29 4.38 1.18
C THR A 258 1.46 3.21 0.63
N TRP A 259 1.31 3.12 -0.70
CA TRP A 259 0.44 2.16 -1.37
C TRP A 259 1.22 1.12 -2.17
N ILE A 260 0.64 -0.08 -2.32
CA ILE A 260 1.09 -1.08 -3.29
C ILE A 260 -0.10 -1.71 -4.01
N SER A 261 0.12 -2.25 -5.20
CA SER A 261 -0.92 -2.99 -5.92
C SER A 261 -1.19 -4.35 -5.28
N ASP A 262 -2.38 -4.90 -5.51
CA ASP A 262 -2.71 -6.26 -5.06
C ASP A 262 -1.80 -7.30 -5.72
N ARG A 263 -1.37 -7.04 -6.96
CA ARG A 263 -0.37 -7.85 -7.64
C ARG A 263 0.96 -7.86 -6.89
N ASP A 264 1.47 -6.70 -6.45
CA ASP A 264 2.71 -6.61 -5.68
C ASP A 264 2.58 -7.28 -4.32
N ARG A 265 1.41 -7.16 -3.71
CA ARG A 265 1.12 -7.69 -2.37
C ARG A 265 1.01 -9.21 -2.33
N PHE A 266 0.41 -9.84 -3.35
CA PHE A 266 -0.03 -11.24 -3.26
C PHE A 266 0.67 -12.19 -4.25
N SER A 267 1.43 -11.68 -5.23
CA SER A 267 2.11 -12.52 -6.23
C SER A 267 3.12 -13.50 -5.66
N TYR A 268 3.60 -13.29 -4.44
CA TYR A 268 4.52 -14.21 -3.76
C TYR A 268 3.93 -15.63 -3.60
N GLY A 269 2.61 -15.80 -3.67
CA GLY A 269 1.97 -17.12 -3.68
C GLY A 269 2.50 -18.04 -4.79
N GLY A 270 2.98 -17.48 -5.91
CA GLY A 270 3.63 -18.23 -6.98
C GLY A 270 4.95 -18.88 -6.58
N LEU A 271 5.61 -18.46 -5.49
CA LEU A 271 6.84 -19.08 -5.00
C LEU A 271 6.61 -20.50 -4.47
N ASP A 272 5.42 -20.77 -3.95
CA ASP A 272 5.03 -22.06 -3.40
C ASP A 272 4.08 -22.85 -4.33
N ALA A 273 3.95 -22.42 -5.60
CA ALA A 273 3.10 -23.10 -6.57
C ALA A 273 3.60 -24.54 -6.85
N PRO A 274 2.70 -25.53 -6.90
CA PRO A 274 3.08 -26.95 -7.02
C PRO A 274 3.74 -27.29 -8.38
N ASP A 275 3.51 -26.46 -9.40
CA ASP A 275 4.10 -26.60 -10.74
C ASP A 275 5.47 -25.89 -10.86
N ARG A 276 5.92 -25.20 -9.81
CA ARG A 276 7.25 -24.59 -9.77
C ARG A 276 8.33 -25.65 -9.57
N SER A 277 9.35 -25.68 -10.45
CA SER A 277 10.51 -26.56 -10.30
C SER A 277 11.45 -26.03 -9.20
N PRO A 278 11.57 -26.68 -8.04
CA PRO A 278 12.43 -26.22 -6.95
C PRO A 278 13.90 -26.62 -7.11
N ARG A 279 14.20 -27.50 -8.08
CA ARG A 279 15.53 -28.07 -8.34
C ARG A 279 15.82 -28.12 -9.82
N PRO A 280 17.10 -28.06 -10.24
CA PRO A 280 17.47 -28.27 -11.63
C PRO A 280 17.06 -29.66 -12.09
N MET A 281 16.60 -29.76 -13.32
CA MET A 281 16.20 -31.02 -13.94
C MET A 281 16.79 -31.12 -15.34
N VAL A 282 17.25 -32.32 -15.70
CA VAL A 282 17.75 -32.65 -17.03
C VAL A 282 16.89 -33.78 -17.62
N LYS A 283 16.50 -33.62 -18.86
CA LYS A 283 15.78 -34.68 -19.58
C LYS A 283 16.77 -35.69 -20.16
N ASP A 284 16.70 -36.93 -19.68
CA ASP A 284 17.49 -38.05 -20.21
C ASP A 284 16.53 -39.15 -20.67
N LYS A 285 16.75 -39.65 -21.90
CA LYS A 285 15.93 -40.71 -22.54
C LYS A 285 14.41 -40.46 -22.47
N GLY A 286 14.01 -39.21 -22.47
CA GLY A 286 12.59 -38.82 -22.41
C GLY A 286 12.03 -38.53 -21.00
N GLU A 287 12.76 -38.87 -19.95
CA GLU A 287 12.36 -38.66 -18.55
C GLU A 287 13.09 -37.51 -17.90
N TRP A 288 12.42 -36.74 -17.04
CA TRP A 288 12.99 -35.66 -16.26
C TRP A 288 13.63 -36.18 -14.98
N GLN A 289 14.95 -35.93 -14.83
CA GLN A 289 15.73 -36.31 -13.66
C GLN A 289 16.22 -35.08 -12.91
N VAL A 290 16.04 -35.08 -11.58
CA VAL A 290 16.60 -34.05 -10.71
C VAL A 290 18.10 -34.22 -10.61
N VAL A 291 18.87 -33.15 -10.85
CA VAL A 291 20.34 -33.16 -10.84
C VAL A 291 20.88 -32.04 -9.94
N SER A 292 22.19 -32.06 -9.66
CA SER A 292 22.85 -30.94 -9.00
C SER A 292 22.94 -29.70 -9.90
N TRP A 293 23.17 -28.54 -9.32
CA TRP A 293 23.41 -27.32 -10.09
C TRP A 293 24.63 -27.43 -11.00
N GLU A 294 25.71 -28.03 -10.51
CA GLU A 294 26.94 -28.25 -11.30
C GLU A 294 26.64 -29.07 -12.55
N ALA A 295 25.96 -30.21 -12.39
CA ALA A 295 25.62 -31.09 -13.51
C ALA A 295 24.70 -30.42 -14.53
N ALA A 296 23.72 -29.60 -14.03
CA ALA A 296 22.82 -28.84 -14.89
C ALA A 296 23.57 -27.77 -15.70
N LEU A 297 24.46 -27.01 -15.05
CA LEU A 297 25.25 -25.96 -15.68
C LEU A 297 26.27 -26.53 -16.68
N GLU A 298 26.94 -27.64 -16.36
CA GLU A 298 27.83 -28.36 -17.30
C GLU A 298 27.09 -28.82 -18.56
N ARG A 299 25.89 -29.40 -18.37
CA ARG A 299 25.03 -29.83 -19.48
C ARG A 299 24.58 -28.64 -20.36
N ALA A 300 24.16 -27.53 -19.73
CA ALA A 300 23.76 -26.31 -20.44
C ALA A 300 24.96 -25.73 -21.23
N ALA A 301 26.12 -25.59 -20.58
CA ALA A 301 27.32 -25.05 -21.20
C ALA A 301 27.81 -25.93 -22.38
N ALA A 302 27.80 -27.26 -22.22
CA ALA A 302 28.14 -28.17 -23.30
C ALA A 302 27.19 -28.06 -24.49
N GLY A 303 25.88 -27.95 -24.21
CA GLY A 303 24.85 -27.75 -25.24
C GLY A 303 25.03 -26.46 -26.01
N LEU A 304 25.25 -25.34 -25.31
CA LEU A 304 25.47 -24.04 -25.94
C LEU A 304 26.76 -23.98 -26.78
N LYS A 305 27.86 -24.54 -26.26
CA LYS A 305 29.14 -24.59 -26.99
C LYS A 305 29.12 -25.49 -28.26
N ALA A 306 28.18 -26.43 -28.33
CA ALA A 306 28.02 -27.31 -29.49
C ALA A 306 27.26 -26.67 -30.65
N LEU A 307 26.66 -25.49 -30.43
CA LEU A 307 25.86 -24.80 -31.44
C LEU A 307 26.64 -23.67 -32.11
N GLU A 308 26.34 -23.43 -33.37
CA GLU A 308 26.78 -22.24 -34.08
C GLU A 308 26.20 -20.98 -33.42
N PRO A 309 27.02 -19.93 -33.23
CA PRO A 309 26.57 -18.72 -32.53
C PRO A 309 25.27 -18.10 -33.10
N GLY A 310 25.10 -18.10 -34.42
CA GLY A 310 23.88 -17.58 -35.08
C GLY A 310 22.62 -18.45 -34.88
N ARG A 311 22.75 -19.62 -34.25
CA ARG A 311 21.61 -20.51 -33.90
C ARG A 311 21.21 -20.41 -32.43
N ILE A 312 21.85 -19.54 -31.65
CA ILE A 312 21.58 -19.36 -30.24
C ILE A 312 20.78 -18.05 -30.08
N GLY A 313 19.56 -18.14 -29.58
CA GLY A 313 18.73 -16.97 -29.20
C GLY A 313 18.68 -16.81 -27.69
N PHE A 314 18.69 -15.57 -27.25
CA PHE A 314 18.61 -15.18 -25.85
C PHE A 314 17.37 -14.33 -25.63
N LEU A 315 16.46 -14.78 -24.76
CA LEU A 315 15.27 -14.05 -24.37
C LEU A 315 15.27 -13.87 -22.85
N ILE A 316 15.29 -12.63 -22.39
CA ILE A 316 15.25 -12.29 -20.97
C ILE A 316 13.90 -11.69 -20.59
N SER A 317 13.47 -11.93 -19.37
CA SER A 317 12.25 -11.29 -18.83
C SER A 317 12.41 -9.77 -18.78
N PRO A 318 11.38 -8.98 -19.17
CA PRO A 318 11.39 -7.54 -18.97
C PRO A 318 11.38 -7.13 -17.48
N GLY A 319 11.02 -8.04 -16.57
CA GLY A 319 11.10 -7.84 -15.13
C GLY A 319 12.44 -8.21 -14.49
N ALA A 320 13.46 -8.57 -15.30
CA ALA A 320 14.81 -8.83 -14.80
C ALA A 320 15.47 -7.53 -14.31
N THR A 321 16.39 -7.66 -13.35
CA THR A 321 17.15 -6.51 -12.87
C THR A 321 18.13 -6.02 -13.96
N THR A 322 18.59 -4.77 -13.84
CA THR A 322 19.59 -4.21 -14.77
C THR A 322 20.88 -5.05 -14.76
N GLU A 323 21.29 -5.54 -13.59
CA GLU A 323 22.47 -6.39 -13.42
C GLU A 323 22.31 -7.74 -14.13
N GLU A 324 21.13 -8.36 -13.99
CA GLU A 324 20.81 -9.60 -14.71
C GLU A 324 20.81 -9.40 -16.22
N ALA A 325 20.17 -8.32 -16.70
CA ALA A 325 20.12 -7.99 -18.11
C ALA A 325 21.54 -7.75 -18.69
N TRP A 326 22.39 -7.05 -17.95
CA TRP A 326 23.77 -6.79 -18.34
C TRP A 326 24.60 -8.10 -18.40
N LEU A 327 24.50 -8.94 -17.38
CA LEU A 327 25.19 -10.24 -17.35
C LEU A 327 24.71 -11.15 -18.48
N PHE A 328 23.42 -11.14 -18.75
CA PHE A 328 22.81 -11.91 -19.81
C PHE A 328 23.31 -11.49 -21.21
N GLN A 329 23.35 -10.15 -21.46
CA GLN A 329 23.92 -9.61 -22.68
C GLN A 329 25.41 -9.98 -22.81
N LYS A 330 26.19 -9.87 -21.73
CA LYS A 330 27.60 -10.21 -21.71
C LYS A 330 27.84 -11.69 -22.07
N LEU A 331 27.01 -12.59 -21.50
CA LEU A 331 27.05 -14.01 -21.82
C LEU A 331 26.74 -14.29 -23.31
N ALA A 332 25.66 -13.67 -23.83
CA ALA A 332 25.28 -13.83 -25.23
C ALA A 332 26.38 -13.35 -26.19
N ARG A 333 26.97 -12.19 -25.93
CA ARG A 333 28.10 -11.67 -26.73
C ARG A 333 29.36 -12.52 -26.62
N ALA A 334 29.66 -13.07 -25.45
CA ALA A 334 30.78 -14.00 -25.26
C ALA A 334 30.63 -15.32 -26.04
N LEU A 335 29.39 -15.76 -26.23
CA LEU A 335 29.05 -16.91 -27.08
C LEU A 335 28.94 -16.54 -28.58
N GLY A 336 29.15 -15.29 -28.95
CA GLY A 336 29.09 -14.77 -30.32
C GLY A 336 27.68 -14.65 -30.90
N SER A 337 26.63 -14.75 -30.07
CA SER A 337 25.26 -14.63 -30.54
C SER A 337 24.87 -13.15 -30.74
N PRO A 338 24.29 -12.77 -31.89
CA PRO A 338 23.69 -11.46 -32.11
C PRO A 338 22.25 -11.39 -31.59
N HIS A 339 21.60 -12.52 -31.29
CA HIS A 339 20.18 -12.63 -31.05
C HIS A 339 19.86 -12.48 -29.55
N ILE A 340 19.54 -11.27 -29.13
CA ILE A 340 19.12 -10.94 -27.75
C ILE A 340 17.82 -10.15 -27.84
N ASP A 341 16.79 -10.57 -27.09
CA ASP A 341 15.54 -9.83 -26.99
C ASP A 341 14.95 -9.95 -25.58
N HIS A 342 14.04 -9.03 -25.24
CA HIS A 342 13.26 -9.00 -24.00
C HIS A 342 11.77 -8.78 -24.26
N ARG A 343 11.40 -8.53 -25.52
CA ARG A 343 10.04 -8.19 -25.93
C ARG A 343 9.22 -9.45 -26.18
N LEU A 344 8.05 -9.52 -25.55
CA LEU A 344 7.11 -10.62 -25.73
C LEU A 344 6.10 -10.35 -26.85
N ARG A 345 6.02 -9.08 -27.34
CA ARG A 345 5.10 -8.64 -28.39
C ARG A 345 5.87 -8.25 -29.62
N GLN A 346 5.25 -8.44 -30.78
CA GLN A 346 5.78 -7.88 -32.02
C GLN A 346 5.69 -6.35 -31.95
N GLN A 347 6.80 -5.68 -32.19
CA GLN A 347 6.92 -4.22 -32.19
C GLN A 347 7.66 -3.75 -33.44
N ASP A 348 7.39 -2.52 -33.86
CA ASP A 348 8.22 -1.84 -34.84
C ASP A 348 9.49 -1.35 -34.18
N CYS A 349 10.63 -1.88 -34.65
CA CYS A 349 11.96 -1.57 -34.13
C CYS A 349 12.72 -0.56 -35.01
N SER A 350 12.06 0.08 -35.97
CA SER A 350 12.71 1.02 -36.91
C SER A 350 13.31 2.24 -36.23
N ALA A 351 12.77 2.64 -35.07
CA ALA A 351 13.25 3.78 -34.30
C ALA A 351 14.28 3.42 -33.22
N ASP A 352 14.58 2.14 -32.95
CA ASP A 352 15.45 1.69 -31.86
C ASP A 352 16.84 2.36 -31.88
N ALA A 353 17.37 2.67 -33.06
CA ALA A 353 18.67 3.34 -33.21
C ALA A 353 18.65 4.85 -32.84
N ALA A 354 17.49 5.47 -32.87
CA ALA A 354 17.27 6.87 -32.57
C ALA A 354 16.78 7.08 -31.11
N ASP A 355 16.31 6.01 -30.48
CA ASP A 355 15.82 6.06 -29.11
C ASP A 355 16.96 6.35 -28.10
N PRO A 356 16.66 6.99 -26.96
CA PRO A 356 17.64 7.18 -25.90
C PRO A 356 18.13 5.83 -25.38
N LEU A 357 19.36 5.80 -24.84
CA LEU A 357 19.97 4.58 -24.30
C LEU A 357 19.10 3.84 -23.28
N PHE A 358 18.27 4.58 -22.55
CA PHE A 358 17.22 4.02 -21.72
C PHE A 358 15.99 4.95 -21.75
N PRO A 359 14.82 4.42 -22.01
CA PRO A 359 13.58 5.19 -21.91
C PRO A 359 13.24 5.43 -20.43
N TRP A 360 12.77 6.63 -20.11
CA TRP A 360 12.28 7.00 -18.78
C TRP A 360 11.11 7.96 -18.92
N LEU A 361 10.37 8.18 -17.86
CA LEU A 361 9.14 8.99 -17.88
C LEU A 361 9.38 10.46 -18.26
N GLY A 362 10.64 10.96 -18.17
CA GLY A 362 10.99 12.35 -18.44
C GLY A 362 10.71 13.29 -17.28
N CYS A 363 10.06 12.82 -16.23
CA CYS A 363 9.78 13.55 -15.00
C CYS A 363 9.67 12.59 -13.81
N ASP A 364 9.70 13.13 -12.61
CA ASP A 364 9.44 12.37 -11.41
C ASP A 364 7.96 11.92 -11.37
N VAL A 365 7.72 10.69 -10.89
CA VAL A 365 6.36 10.14 -10.78
C VAL A 365 5.43 11.04 -9.96
N GLN A 366 5.96 11.67 -8.93
CA GLN A 366 5.21 12.59 -8.08
C GLN A 366 4.66 13.80 -8.85
N THR A 367 5.39 14.30 -9.87
CA THR A 367 4.97 15.46 -10.67
C THR A 367 3.79 15.18 -11.59
N LEU A 368 3.44 13.91 -11.82
CA LEU A 368 2.26 13.55 -12.61
C LEU A 368 0.96 14.10 -12.02
N GLN A 369 0.88 14.24 -10.71
CA GLN A 369 -0.32 14.75 -10.04
C GLN A 369 -0.57 16.25 -10.30
N SER A 370 0.44 16.99 -10.71
CA SER A 370 0.38 18.43 -10.96
C SER A 370 0.40 18.82 -12.44
N GLN A 371 0.31 17.83 -13.34
CA GLN A 371 0.27 18.11 -14.78
C GLN A 371 -1.10 18.66 -15.19
N ASP A 372 -1.10 19.62 -16.13
CA ASP A 372 -2.32 20.18 -16.70
C ASP A 372 -3.03 19.18 -17.64
N ALA A 373 -2.26 18.36 -18.37
CA ALA A 373 -2.79 17.37 -19.30
C ALA A 373 -1.82 16.19 -19.50
N VAL A 374 -2.36 14.99 -19.62
CA VAL A 374 -1.61 13.76 -19.91
C VAL A 374 -2.33 12.97 -20.99
N LEU A 375 -1.59 12.52 -22.01
CA LEU A 375 -2.05 11.57 -23.01
C LEU A 375 -1.41 10.21 -22.75
N VAL A 376 -2.24 9.20 -22.56
CA VAL A 376 -1.81 7.79 -22.43
C VAL A 376 -2.01 7.08 -23.75
N VAL A 377 -0.95 6.44 -24.25
CA VAL A 377 -0.96 5.74 -25.54
C VAL A 377 -0.64 4.26 -25.31
N GLY A 378 -1.53 3.39 -25.77
CA GLY A 378 -1.28 1.95 -25.85
C GLY A 378 -1.22 1.21 -24.52
N SER A 379 -1.81 1.73 -23.41
CA SER A 379 -1.74 1.11 -22.09
C SER A 379 -3.09 1.05 -21.39
N ASP A 380 -3.37 -0.10 -20.76
CA ASP A 380 -4.40 -0.23 -19.73
C ASP A 380 -3.76 0.01 -18.37
N LEU A 381 -3.76 1.27 -17.94
CA LEU A 381 -3.07 1.71 -16.73
C LEU A 381 -3.49 0.97 -15.46
N ARG A 382 -4.77 0.62 -15.32
CA ARG A 382 -5.24 -0.10 -14.13
C ARG A 382 -4.64 -1.50 -14.03
N ALA A 383 -4.54 -2.19 -15.15
CA ALA A 383 -3.97 -3.53 -15.20
C ALA A 383 -2.44 -3.53 -15.21
N GLU A 384 -1.82 -2.60 -15.94
CA GLU A 384 -0.37 -2.57 -16.15
C GLU A 384 0.38 -1.81 -15.06
N HIS A 385 -0.14 -0.64 -14.65
CA HIS A 385 0.51 0.29 -13.72
C HIS A 385 -0.48 0.90 -12.72
N PRO A 386 -1.04 0.12 -11.79
CA PRO A 386 -2.11 0.54 -10.89
C PRO A 386 -1.84 1.84 -10.12
N LEU A 387 -0.60 2.03 -9.66
CA LEU A 387 -0.22 3.24 -8.90
C LEU A 387 0.00 4.46 -9.80
N LEU A 388 0.39 4.28 -11.07
CA LEU A 388 0.36 5.39 -12.03
C LEU A 388 -1.09 5.79 -12.35
N ALA A 389 -1.98 4.82 -12.51
CA ALA A 389 -3.42 5.10 -12.64
C ALA A 389 -3.94 5.91 -11.44
N HIS A 390 -3.53 5.57 -10.22
CA HIS A 390 -3.85 6.34 -9.02
C HIS A 390 -3.34 7.79 -9.12
N ARG A 391 -2.07 8.01 -9.50
CA ARG A 391 -1.49 9.35 -9.66
C ARG A 391 -2.26 10.20 -10.69
N LEU A 392 -2.63 9.61 -11.82
CA LEU A 392 -3.41 10.29 -12.84
C LEU A 392 -4.86 10.58 -12.39
N ARG A 393 -5.48 9.69 -11.62
CA ARG A 393 -6.76 9.99 -10.99
C ARG A 393 -6.68 11.19 -10.04
N GLN A 394 -5.58 11.35 -9.29
CA GLN A 394 -5.36 12.53 -8.45
C GLN A 394 -5.17 13.80 -9.29
N MET A 395 -4.43 13.71 -10.41
CA MET A 395 -4.29 14.81 -11.38
C MET A 395 -5.67 15.28 -11.89
N VAL A 396 -6.51 14.34 -12.34
CA VAL A 396 -7.87 14.66 -12.82
C VAL A 396 -8.72 15.31 -11.73
N ARG A 397 -8.64 14.84 -10.49
CA ARG A 397 -9.31 15.47 -9.34
C ARG A 397 -8.82 16.89 -9.07
N GLY A 398 -7.54 17.15 -9.33
CA GLY A 398 -6.95 18.50 -9.27
C GLY A 398 -7.34 19.41 -10.42
N GLY A 399 -8.11 18.92 -11.40
CA GLY A 399 -8.57 19.68 -12.56
C GLY A 399 -7.74 19.46 -13.84
N GLY A 400 -6.75 18.57 -13.81
CA GLY A 400 -5.97 18.18 -14.99
C GLY A 400 -6.80 17.33 -15.97
N ARG A 401 -6.39 17.26 -17.22
CA ARG A 401 -7.07 16.54 -18.31
C ARG A 401 -6.33 15.24 -18.62
N LEU A 402 -7.07 14.12 -18.61
CA LEU A 402 -6.56 12.83 -19.03
C LEU A 402 -7.16 12.46 -20.39
N MET A 403 -6.30 12.06 -21.32
CA MET A 403 -6.64 11.63 -22.67
C MET A 403 -6.10 10.22 -22.91
N GLY A 404 -6.79 9.43 -23.72
CA GLY A 404 -6.37 8.07 -24.05
C GLY A 404 -6.41 7.79 -25.55
N LEU A 405 -5.33 7.19 -26.07
CA LEU A 405 -5.24 6.64 -27.42
C LEU A 405 -4.92 5.15 -27.31
N ASN A 406 -5.93 4.30 -27.46
CA ASN A 406 -5.84 2.86 -27.20
C ASN A 406 -6.64 2.06 -28.24
N PRO A 407 -6.33 0.77 -28.46
CA PRO A 407 -7.10 -0.09 -29.39
C PRO A 407 -8.54 -0.33 -28.94
N ARG A 408 -8.89 0.01 -27.71
CA ARG A 408 -10.25 -0.02 -27.14
C ARG A 408 -10.36 0.96 -25.98
N ALA A 409 -11.56 1.35 -25.61
CA ALA A 409 -11.81 2.12 -24.40
C ALA A 409 -11.52 1.27 -23.14
N PHE A 410 -10.83 1.86 -22.16
CA PHE A 410 -10.60 1.28 -20.85
C PHE A 410 -11.31 2.11 -19.77
N ASP A 411 -11.80 1.44 -18.75
CA ASP A 411 -12.36 2.11 -17.57
C ASP A 411 -11.23 2.40 -16.55
N TRP A 412 -10.75 3.64 -16.53
CA TRP A 412 -9.72 4.08 -15.60
C TRP A 412 -10.27 4.69 -14.30
N LEU A 413 -11.59 4.57 -14.09
CA LEU A 413 -12.31 5.07 -12.92
C LEU A 413 -12.21 6.60 -12.76
N CYS A 414 -12.00 7.33 -13.85
CA CYS A 414 -12.01 8.79 -13.90
C CYS A 414 -12.36 9.25 -15.31
N PRO A 415 -12.79 10.52 -15.51
CA PRO A 415 -13.01 11.08 -16.84
C PRO A 415 -11.75 11.03 -17.71
N VAL A 416 -11.91 10.55 -18.95
CA VAL A 416 -10.86 10.49 -19.96
C VAL A 416 -11.46 11.06 -21.27
N GLU A 417 -10.95 12.22 -21.71
CA GLU A 417 -11.53 12.93 -22.85
C GLU A 417 -10.44 13.63 -23.69
N PRO A 418 -10.31 13.31 -24.98
CA PRO A 418 -10.96 12.19 -25.68
C PRO A 418 -10.35 10.83 -25.34
N GLN A 419 -11.14 9.77 -25.50
CA GLN A 419 -10.64 8.42 -25.55
C GLN A 419 -10.91 7.86 -26.94
N VAL A 420 -9.84 7.56 -27.69
CA VAL A 420 -9.87 7.12 -29.09
C VAL A 420 -9.16 5.79 -29.23
#